data_2bd6f1204e4b6a38c88569db77fa5ebe
#
_entry.id   2bd6f1204e4b6a38c88569db77fa5ebe
#
_cell.length_a   1.000
_cell.length_b   1.000
_cell.length_c   1.000
_cell.angle_alpha   90.00
_cell.angle_beta   90.00
_cell.angle_gamma   90.00
#
_symmetry.space_group_name_H-M   'P 1'
#
loop_
_entity.id
_entity.type
_entity.pdbx_description
1 polymer ?
#
loop_
_entity_poly.entity_id
_entity_poly.type
_entity_poly.pdbx_seq_one_letter_code
_entity_poly.pdbx_strand_id
1 'polypeptide(L)'
;MELKRVVVTGLGALTPIGNTVPEYWDSLIKGVSGAAPITNFDASKFKTQFACEVKNFNAEDLIGKKEARKLDPFVHYALASTEEAVRDAELDFDKLDTNRIGVIWGSGIGGLKTFQEEVTNFAMGDGTPRFNPFFIPKMILDIAPGHISIKYGLRGPNFSTVSACASSTNALIDSLLYIRSGYADIIISGGSEAIINEAGIGGFNAMHALSTRNDDPATASRPFDKDRDGFVAGEGSGTIILESLEHAKARGAKIYAELVGGGMSADANHITAPHPEGLGARLVMKNALRDANLTTNDVDYINVHGTSTPLGDISESKAIIDLFGDHAYELNISSTKSMTGHLLGAAGAAESIACILAIKNGIIPPTINHFTDDSNLDARLNFTFNKAQKRDIKVAQSNTFGFGGHNASVIFKKYEE
;
A
#
# COMPACT_ATOMS: atom_id res chain seq x y z
N MET A 1 12.42 -24.40 16.88
CA MET A 1 12.27 -23.04 17.40
C MET A 1 10.79 -22.72 17.25
N GLU A 2 10.12 -22.33 18.31
CA GLU A 2 8.74 -21.89 18.24
C GLU A 2 8.72 -20.51 17.60
N LEU A 3 7.82 -20.31 16.62
CA LEU A 3 7.70 -19.01 15.92
C LEU A 3 7.01 -18.01 16.84
N LYS A 4 7.55 -16.80 16.95
CA LYS A 4 6.95 -15.73 17.73
C LYS A 4 5.66 -15.22 17.08
N ARG A 5 4.65 -14.88 17.88
CA ARG A 5 3.47 -14.12 17.41
C ARG A 5 3.88 -12.69 17.10
N VAL A 6 3.29 -12.10 16.05
CA VAL A 6 3.61 -10.74 15.58
C VAL A 6 2.37 -9.88 15.63
N VAL A 7 2.46 -8.77 16.33
CA VAL A 7 1.34 -7.83 16.55
C VAL A 7 1.63 -6.46 15.96
N VAL A 8 0.57 -5.73 15.68
CA VAL A 8 0.61 -4.34 15.21
C VAL A 8 0.43 -3.42 16.40
N THR A 9 1.41 -2.57 16.67
CA THR A 9 1.40 -1.66 17.83
C THR A 9 1.31 -0.19 17.46
N GLY A 10 1.55 0.18 16.18
CA GLY A 10 1.43 1.56 15.73
C GLY A 10 1.13 1.65 14.24
N LEU A 11 0.44 2.73 13.86
CA LEU A 11 0.01 3.03 12.50
C LEU A 11 0.33 4.46 12.13
N GLY A 12 0.69 4.70 10.87
CA GLY A 12 0.86 6.03 10.30
C GLY A 12 0.49 6.05 8.83
N ALA A 13 -0.14 7.12 8.37
CA ALA A 13 -0.63 7.25 7.01
C ALA A 13 -0.45 8.67 6.46
N LEU A 14 -0.02 8.75 5.20
CA LEU A 14 -0.05 9.97 4.40
C LEU A 14 -0.63 9.59 3.04
N THR A 15 -1.88 9.98 2.79
CA THR A 15 -2.65 9.52 1.62
C THR A 15 -3.38 10.68 0.94
N PRO A 16 -3.88 10.50 -0.29
CA PRO A 16 -4.66 11.52 -0.99
C PRO A 16 -5.95 11.96 -0.28
N ILE A 17 -6.42 11.16 0.69
CA ILE A 17 -7.68 11.37 1.40
C ILE A 17 -7.51 11.61 2.91
N GLY A 18 -6.26 11.76 3.37
CA GLY A 18 -5.95 12.07 4.78
C GLY A 18 -4.45 11.97 5.04
N ASN A 19 -3.92 12.91 5.79
CA ASN A 19 -2.50 13.02 6.14
C ASN A 19 -2.16 12.37 7.48
N THR A 20 -3.17 11.81 8.15
CA THR A 20 -3.05 11.05 9.40
C THR A 20 -3.96 9.84 9.34
N VAL A 21 -3.70 8.84 10.19
CA VAL A 21 -4.55 7.62 10.29
C VAL A 21 -6.02 7.95 10.61
N PRO A 22 -6.34 8.87 11.55
CA PRO A 22 -7.73 9.26 11.80
C PRO A 22 -8.42 9.91 10.60
N GLU A 23 -7.73 10.82 9.89
CA GLU A 23 -8.27 11.47 8.68
C GLU A 23 -8.48 10.46 7.54
N TYR A 24 -7.50 9.59 7.33
CA TYR A 24 -7.57 8.52 6.36
C TYR A 24 -8.77 7.60 6.62
N TRP A 25 -8.94 7.15 7.87
CA TRP A 25 -10.05 6.30 8.24
C TRP A 25 -11.41 6.97 8.08
N ASP A 26 -11.55 8.21 8.54
CA ASP A 26 -12.79 8.99 8.40
C ASP A 26 -13.19 9.16 6.92
N SER A 27 -12.22 9.44 6.07
CA SER A 27 -12.43 9.55 4.63
C SER A 27 -12.81 8.21 3.97
N LEU A 28 -12.17 7.11 4.40
CA LEU A 28 -12.49 5.77 3.92
C LEU A 28 -13.95 5.39 4.21
N ILE A 29 -14.41 5.52 5.45
CA ILE A 29 -15.78 5.14 5.82
C ILE A 29 -16.85 6.06 5.22
N LYS A 30 -16.49 7.30 4.88
CA LYS A 30 -17.37 8.26 4.18
C LYS A 30 -17.37 8.09 2.66
N GLY A 31 -16.46 7.30 2.10
CA GLY A 31 -16.37 7.13 0.65
C GLY A 31 -15.84 8.36 -0.08
N VAL A 32 -14.81 9.03 0.45
CA VAL A 32 -14.24 10.24 -0.15
C VAL A 32 -13.28 9.88 -1.27
N SER A 33 -13.50 10.40 -2.49
CA SER A 33 -12.54 10.27 -3.60
C SER A 33 -11.39 11.25 -3.45
N GLY A 34 -10.15 10.76 -3.58
CA GLY A 34 -8.94 11.57 -3.62
C GLY A 34 -8.59 12.13 -5.00
N ALA A 35 -9.25 11.64 -6.06
CA ALA A 35 -8.93 12.00 -7.43
C ALA A 35 -9.34 13.44 -7.76
N ALA A 36 -8.41 14.19 -8.34
CA ALA A 36 -8.57 15.58 -8.74
C ALA A 36 -7.63 15.90 -9.93
N PRO A 37 -7.84 17.01 -10.64
CA PRO A 37 -6.89 17.47 -11.65
C PRO A 37 -5.46 17.55 -11.09
N ILE A 38 -4.48 17.12 -11.88
CA ILE A 38 -3.06 17.17 -11.48
C ILE A 38 -2.62 18.62 -11.27
N THR A 39 -1.93 18.86 -10.16
CA THR A 39 -1.36 20.17 -9.80
C THR A 39 0.16 20.19 -9.76
N ASN A 40 0.80 19.04 -9.71
CA ASN A 40 2.28 18.92 -9.62
C ASN A 40 3.00 19.36 -10.91
N PHE A 41 2.33 19.31 -12.07
CA PHE A 41 2.86 19.74 -13.37
C PHE A 41 1.72 20.08 -14.34
N ASP A 42 2.02 20.69 -15.49
CA ASP A 42 1.04 20.95 -16.55
C ASP A 42 0.69 19.67 -17.31
N ALA A 43 -0.43 19.08 -16.96
CA ALA A 43 -0.94 17.85 -17.56
C ALA A 43 -1.80 18.07 -18.83
N SER A 44 -1.96 19.30 -19.33
CA SER A 44 -2.88 19.63 -20.44
C SER A 44 -2.62 18.86 -21.75
N LYS A 45 -1.41 18.39 -21.96
CA LYS A 45 -0.99 17.59 -23.13
C LYS A 45 -1.05 16.06 -22.90
N PHE A 46 -1.38 15.63 -21.68
CA PHE A 46 -1.41 14.21 -21.33
C PHE A 46 -2.82 13.62 -21.57
N LYS A 47 -2.87 12.33 -21.88
CA LYS A 47 -4.14 11.61 -22.02
C LYS A 47 -4.91 11.58 -20.71
N THR A 48 -4.22 11.38 -19.59
CA THR A 48 -4.75 11.45 -18.24
C THR A 48 -4.28 12.74 -17.58
N GLN A 49 -5.23 13.56 -17.12
CA GLN A 49 -4.97 14.90 -16.56
C GLN A 49 -5.33 15.00 -15.08
N PHE A 50 -5.56 13.86 -14.42
CA PHE A 50 -5.95 13.78 -13.02
C PHE A 50 -5.20 12.65 -12.33
N ALA A 51 -5.12 12.75 -11.01
CA ALA A 51 -4.48 11.77 -10.14
C ALA A 51 -4.98 11.93 -8.70
N CYS A 52 -4.57 11.02 -7.82
CA CYS A 52 -4.76 11.13 -6.37
C CYS A 52 -3.45 11.64 -5.75
N GLU A 53 -3.26 12.96 -5.75
CA GLU A 53 -2.10 13.62 -5.12
C GLU A 53 -2.26 13.72 -3.60
N VAL A 54 -1.15 13.69 -2.87
CA VAL A 54 -1.12 14.06 -1.45
C VAL A 54 -1.37 15.57 -1.33
N LYS A 55 -2.31 15.96 -0.48
CA LYS A 55 -2.77 17.34 -0.33
C LYS A 55 -2.30 17.94 1.00
N ASN A 56 -2.07 19.25 1.03
CA ASN A 56 -1.77 20.00 2.26
C ASN A 56 -0.59 19.44 3.07
N PHE A 57 0.41 18.88 2.38
CA PHE A 57 1.65 18.37 2.99
C PHE A 57 2.85 19.19 2.54
N ASN A 58 3.66 19.60 3.52
CA ASN A 58 4.93 20.30 3.27
C ASN A 58 6.05 19.60 4.04
N ALA A 59 6.98 19.00 3.33
CA ALA A 59 8.12 18.31 3.94
C ALA A 59 9.04 19.25 4.73
N GLU A 60 9.11 20.55 4.36
CA GLU A 60 9.94 21.53 5.08
C GLU A 60 9.48 21.70 6.53
N ASP A 61 8.19 21.55 6.81
CA ASP A 61 7.63 21.65 8.18
C ASP A 61 8.02 20.43 9.04
N LEU A 62 8.21 19.27 8.41
CA LEU A 62 8.54 18.03 9.07
C LEU A 62 10.04 17.88 9.41
N ILE A 63 10.91 18.18 8.44
CA ILE A 63 12.35 17.90 8.51
C ILE A 63 13.23 19.13 8.26
N GLY A 64 12.62 20.28 8.04
CA GLY A 64 13.31 21.53 7.73
C GLY A 64 13.77 21.62 6.27
N LYS A 65 13.85 22.83 5.78
CA LYS A 65 14.14 23.16 4.37
C LYS A 65 15.43 22.55 3.83
N LYS A 66 16.50 22.53 4.64
CA LYS A 66 17.81 22.03 4.23
C LYS A 66 17.79 20.52 3.97
N GLU A 67 17.13 19.76 4.84
CA GLU A 67 17.05 18.30 4.72
C GLU A 67 16.02 17.90 3.65
N ALA A 68 14.89 18.58 3.56
CA ALA A 68 13.88 18.31 2.54
C ALA A 68 14.46 18.38 1.11
N ARG A 69 15.33 19.32 0.83
CA ARG A 69 15.98 19.48 -0.49
C ARG A 69 16.94 18.34 -0.87
N LYS A 70 17.41 17.55 0.10
CA LYS A 70 18.30 16.43 -0.13
C LYS A 70 17.57 15.11 -0.42
N LEU A 71 16.25 15.09 -0.33
CA LEU A 71 15.41 13.91 -0.45
C LEU A 71 14.42 14.07 -1.60
N ASP A 72 14.00 12.94 -2.16
CA ASP A 72 12.89 12.86 -3.11
C ASP A 72 11.55 12.77 -2.33
N PRO A 73 10.42 13.19 -2.92
CA PRO A 73 9.12 13.14 -2.25
C PRO A 73 8.71 11.79 -1.66
N PHE A 74 9.09 10.64 -2.28
CA PHE A 74 8.75 9.33 -1.70
C PHE A 74 9.39 9.11 -0.32
N VAL A 75 10.58 9.70 -0.07
CA VAL A 75 11.24 9.66 1.24
C VAL A 75 10.57 10.63 2.23
N HIS A 76 10.11 11.79 1.76
CA HIS A 76 9.33 12.72 2.59
C HIS A 76 8.07 12.03 3.14
N TYR A 77 7.35 11.31 2.27
CA TYR A 77 6.14 10.57 2.65
C TYR A 77 6.44 9.44 3.64
N ALA A 78 7.55 8.71 3.40
CA ALA A 78 8.01 7.67 4.32
C ALA A 78 8.28 8.22 5.73
N LEU A 79 9.00 9.33 5.82
CA LEU A 79 9.33 9.97 7.10
C LEU A 79 8.08 10.50 7.83
N ALA A 80 7.12 11.06 7.08
CA ALA A 80 5.88 11.60 7.64
C ALA A 80 5.01 10.51 8.29
N SER A 81 4.71 9.45 7.54
CA SER A 81 3.91 8.34 8.06
C SER A 81 4.64 7.57 9.17
N THR A 82 5.98 7.46 9.09
CA THR A 82 6.77 6.82 10.16
C THR A 82 6.73 7.63 11.46
N GLU A 83 6.80 8.97 11.40
CA GLU A 83 6.71 9.78 12.60
C GLU A 83 5.37 9.62 13.31
N GLU A 84 4.28 9.56 12.56
CA GLU A 84 2.96 9.26 13.13
C GLU A 84 2.93 7.87 13.77
N ALA A 85 3.42 6.83 13.07
CA ALA A 85 3.41 5.45 13.57
C ALA A 85 4.25 5.27 14.82
N VAL A 86 5.43 5.88 14.89
CA VAL A 86 6.31 5.86 16.07
C VAL A 86 5.64 6.52 17.26
N ARG A 87 5.00 7.67 17.07
CA ARG A 87 4.24 8.37 18.12
C ARG A 87 3.03 7.55 18.55
N ASP A 88 2.30 6.96 17.60
CA ASP A 88 1.13 6.13 17.87
C ASP A 88 1.48 4.84 18.64
N ALA A 89 2.64 4.26 18.36
CA ALA A 89 3.17 3.09 19.09
C ALA A 89 3.81 3.45 20.44
N GLU A 90 3.95 4.74 20.76
CA GLU A 90 4.63 5.21 21.98
C GLU A 90 6.06 4.65 22.15
N LEU A 91 6.82 4.58 21.03
CA LEU A 91 8.19 4.04 21.06
C LEU A 91 9.15 5.07 21.67
N ASP A 92 9.77 4.71 22.79
CA ASP A 92 10.83 5.46 23.46
C ASP A 92 12.18 4.77 23.20
N PHE A 93 12.89 5.23 22.18
CA PHE A 93 14.14 4.61 21.74
C PHE A 93 15.29 4.69 22.76
N ASP A 94 15.21 5.57 23.75
CA ASP A 94 16.19 5.63 24.85
C ASP A 94 16.04 4.45 25.82
N LYS A 95 14.88 3.78 25.82
CA LYS A 95 14.57 2.63 26.68
C LYS A 95 14.57 1.30 25.94
N LEU A 96 14.72 1.30 24.61
CA LEU A 96 14.64 0.12 23.75
C LEU A 96 16.04 -0.26 23.23
N ASP A 97 16.26 -1.55 23.00
CA ASP A 97 17.45 -2.01 22.28
C ASP A 97 17.31 -1.75 20.78
N THR A 98 17.84 -0.60 20.33
CA THR A 98 17.79 -0.20 18.93
C THR A 98 18.53 -1.14 17.96
N ASN A 99 19.39 -2.05 18.47
CA ASN A 99 20.02 -3.09 17.63
C ASN A 99 19.02 -4.20 17.26
N ARG A 100 17.90 -4.27 17.97
CA ARG A 100 16.80 -5.23 17.74
C ARG A 100 15.61 -4.61 16.99
N ILE A 101 15.73 -3.36 16.56
CA ILE A 101 14.69 -2.64 15.82
C ILE A 101 15.14 -2.46 14.37
N GLY A 102 14.39 -3.05 13.43
CA GLY A 102 14.67 -2.98 12.00
C GLY A 102 13.75 -2.02 11.24
N VAL A 103 14.10 -1.78 9.98
CA VAL A 103 13.25 -1.05 9.01
C VAL A 103 13.23 -1.84 7.70
N ILE A 104 12.05 -2.30 7.27
CA ILE A 104 11.86 -2.99 5.98
C ILE A 104 10.79 -2.24 5.22
N TRP A 105 11.13 -1.71 4.03
CA TRP A 105 10.33 -0.70 3.35
C TRP A 105 10.08 -1.04 1.89
N GLY A 106 8.84 -0.88 1.42
CA GLY A 106 8.47 -1.09 0.03
C GLY A 106 8.40 0.22 -0.77
N SER A 107 8.98 0.21 -1.97
CA SER A 107 8.74 1.23 -2.98
C SER A 107 8.89 0.58 -4.36
N GLY A 108 8.01 0.91 -5.29
CA GLY A 108 8.02 0.28 -6.61
C GLY A 108 8.99 0.96 -7.58
N ILE A 109 9.10 2.28 -7.50
CA ILE A 109 9.86 3.09 -8.48
C ILE A 109 10.90 3.99 -7.81
N GLY A 110 10.64 4.47 -6.57
CA GLY A 110 11.56 5.33 -5.85
C GLY A 110 11.62 6.77 -6.40
N GLY A 111 12.81 7.35 -6.46
CA GLY A 111 13.03 8.76 -6.78
C GLY A 111 12.87 9.14 -8.26
N LEU A 112 11.75 8.80 -8.89
CA LEU A 112 11.48 9.06 -10.30
C LEU A 112 11.49 10.56 -10.64
N LYS A 113 10.94 11.40 -9.75
CA LYS A 113 10.95 12.85 -9.94
C LYS A 113 12.39 13.39 -10.01
N THR A 114 13.21 13.00 -9.07
CA THR A 114 14.64 13.38 -9.05
C THR A 114 15.36 12.91 -10.32
N PHE A 115 15.10 11.65 -10.75
CA PHE A 115 15.69 11.13 -11.99
C PHE A 115 15.29 11.97 -13.20
N GLN A 116 14.00 12.23 -13.37
CA GLN A 116 13.47 13.03 -14.45
C GLN A 116 14.12 14.42 -14.49
N GLU A 117 14.15 15.14 -13.35
CA GLU A 117 14.67 16.50 -13.24
C GLU A 117 16.17 16.56 -13.59
N GLU A 118 16.99 15.68 -13.02
CA GLU A 118 18.44 15.66 -13.23
C GLU A 118 18.82 15.32 -14.68
N VAL A 119 18.16 14.31 -15.27
CA VAL A 119 18.42 13.89 -16.65
C VAL A 119 17.93 14.96 -17.64
N THR A 120 16.77 15.57 -17.39
CA THR A 120 16.26 16.66 -18.24
C THR A 120 17.17 17.88 -18.19
N ASN A 121 17.63 18.29 -17.00
CA ASN A 121 18.54 19.41 -16.84
C ASN A 121 19.88 19.17 -17.57
N PHE A 122 20.41 17.95 -17.50
CA PHE A 122 21.61 17.58 -18.27
C PHE A 122 21.37 17.62 -19.78
N ALA A 123 20.25 17.03 -20.25
CA ALA A 123 19.94 16.94 -21.70
C ALA A 123 19.66 18.32 -22.34
N MET A 124 19.07 19.24 -21.56
CA MET A 124 18.76 20.62 -22.01
C MET A 124 19.93 21.60 -21.79
N GLY A 125 20.98 21.17 -21.12
CA GLY A 125 22.16 21.98 -20.81
C GLY A 125 23.23 22.02 -21.96
N ASP A 126 24.43 22.46 -21.60
CA ASP A 126 25.57 22.59 -22.50
C ASP A 126 26.40 21.28 -22.64
N GLY A 127 25.92 20.17 -22.11
CA GLY A 127 26.62 18.89 -22.05
C GLY A 127 27.62 18.74 -20.92
N THR A 128 27.79 19.78 -20.08
CA THR A 128 28.64 19.68 -18.89
C THR A 128 27.90 18.85 -17.81
N PRO A 129 28.51 17.78 -17.26
CA PRO A 129 27.82 16.89 -16.28
C PRO A 129 27.73 17.53 -14.88
N ARG A 130 26.79 18.44 -14.73
CA ARG A 130 26.51 19.15 -13.46
C ARG A 130 25.31 18.50 -12.77
N PHE A 131 25.50 17.30 -12.22
CA PHE A 131 24.47 16.60 -11.44
C PHE A 131 24.51 17.04 -9.96
N ASN A 132 23.34 16.99 -9.32
CA ASN A 132 23.24 17.18 -7.88
C ASN A 132 24.06 16.10 -7.14
N PRO A 133 24.90 16.43 -6.16
CA PRO A 133 25.65 15.45 -5.38
C PRO A 133 24.78 14.39 -4.69
N PHE A 134 23.50 14.70 -4.44
CA PHE A 134 22.51 13.79 -3.87
C PHE A 134 21.68 13.04 -4.91
N PHE A 135 21.97 13.18 -6.23
CA PHE A 135 21.18 12.56 -7.29
C PHE A 135 20.96 11.06 -7.06
N ILE A 136 22.04 10.31 -6.96
CA ILE A 136 21.94 8.85 -6.75
C ILE A 136 21.27 8.51 -5.40
N PRO A 137 21.71 9.08 -4.25
CA PRO A 137 21.03 8.84 -2.97
C PRO A 137 19.54 9.18 -2.98
N LYS A 138 19.12 10.23 -3.67
CA LYS A 138 17.69 10.60 -3.76
C LYS A 138 16.87 9.61 -4.60
N MET A 139 17.52 8.93 -5.56
CA MET A 139 16.83 8.08 -6.52
C MET A 139 16.62 6.65 -6.00
N ILE A 140 17.60 6.08 -5.29
CA ILE A 140 17.57 4.67 -4.90
C ILE A 140 16.52 4.39 -3.80
N LEU A 141 15.87 3.22 -3.91
CA LEU A 141 14.70 2.90 -3.09
C LEU A 141 15.03 2.66 -1.61
N ASP A 142 16.21 2.11 -1.33
CA ASP A 142 16.69 1.77 0.02
C ASP A 142 17.06 3.00 0.86
N ILE A 143 17.02 4.18 0.26
CA ILE A 143 17.30 5.41 1.00
C ILE A 143 16.18 5.77 1.98
N ALA A 144 14.93 5.36 1.72
CA ALA A 144 13.82 5.57 2.64
C ALA A 144 14.02 4.85 3.99
N PRO A 145 14.22 3.51 4.04
CA PRO A 145 14.54 2.84 5.30
C PRO A 145 15.87 3.32 5.90
N GLY A 146 16.85 3.71 5.07
CA GLY A 146 18.10 4.31 5.53
C GLY A 146 17.87 5.60 6.33
N HIS A 147 17.05 6.52 5.82
CA HIS A 147 16.73 7.77 6.54
C HIS A 147 15.89 7.55 7.80
N ILE A 148 14.96 6.60 7.79
CA ILE A 148 14.20 6.20 8.98
C ILE A 148 15.17 5.68 10.05
N SER A 149 16.06 4.76 9.67
CA SER A 149 17.08 4.20 10.57
C SER A 149 17.99 5.27 11.16
N ILE A 150 18.49 6.20 10.35
CA ILE A 150 19.34 7.32 10.79
C ILE A 150 18.59 8.22 11.78
N LYS A 151 17.32 8.57 11.47
CA LYS A 151 16.50 9.46 12.30
C LYS A 151 16.34 8.93 13.73
N TYR A 152 16.16 7.63 13.88
CA TYR A 152 15.85 6.99 15.17
C TYR A 152 17.00 6.16 15.76
N GLY A 153 18.17 6.09 15.11
CA GLY A 153 19.33 5.34 15.57
C GLY A 153 19.16 3.82 15.54
N LEU A 154 18.35 3.29 14.60
CA LEU A 154 17.99 1.87 14.51
C LEU A 154 19.08 1.08 13.80
N ARG A 155 19.45 -0.09 14.33
CA ARG A 155 20.57 -0.91 13.82
C ARG A 155 20.20 -2.36 13.54
N GLY A 156 18.91 -2.71 13.61
CA GLY A 156 18.39 -4.00 13.18
C GLY A 156 18.40 -4.16 11.65
N PRO A 157 17.73 -5.19 11.10
CA PRO A 157 17.62 -5.39 9.65
C PRO A 157 17.12 -4.12 8.94
N ASN A 158 17.82 -3.71 7.86
CA ASN A 158 17.46 -2.49 7.13
C ASN A 158 17.63 -2.71 5.62
N PHE A 159 16.54 -2.75 4.88
CA PHE A 159 16.53 -2.90 3.42
C PHE A 159 15.18 -2.54 2.79
N SER A 160 15.17 -2.41 1.46
CA SER A 160 13.94 -2.24 0.68
C SER A 160 13.54 -3.49 -0.08
N THR A 161 12.22 -3.69 -0.21
CA THR A 161 11.61 -4.67 -1.11
C THR A 161 11.09 -4.00 -2.37
N VAL A 162 11.30 -4.65 -3.52
CA VAL A 162 10.86 -4.16 -4.83
C VAL A 162 10.13 -5.27 -5.56
N SER A 163 8.83 -5.12 -5.71
CA SER A 163 7.94 -6.02 -6.44
C SER A 163 6.75 -5.25 -7.05
N ALA A 164 7.04 -4.10 -7.65
CA ALA A 164 6.04 -3.19 -8.21
C ALA A 164 4.94 -2.85 -7.19
N CYS A 165 3.66 -3.06 -7.54
CA CYS A 165 2.53 -2.75 -6.66
C CYS A 165 2.49 -3.61 -5.37
N ALA A 166 3.21 -4.73 -5.32
CA ALA A 166 3.25 -5.62 -4.16
C ALA A 166 4.39 -5.26 -3.15
N SER A 167 5.19 -4.23 -3.42
CA SER A 167 6.41 -3.92 -2.65
C SER A 167 6.17 -3.79 -1.15
N SER A 168 5.22 -2.96 -0.70
CA SER A 168 4.96 -2.79 0.74
C SER A 168 4.31 -4.02 1.39
N THR A 169 3.53 -4.80 0.65
CA THR A 169 3.00 -6.08 1.17
C THR A 169 4.15 -7.08 1.39
N ASN A 170 5.12 -7.14 0.47
CA ASN A 170 6.31 -7.96 0.68
C ASN A 170 7.16 -7.45 1.85
N ALA A 171 7.27 -6.13 2.05
CA ALA A 171 7.92 -5.57 3.23
C ALA A 171 7.29 -6.06 4.54
N LEU A 172 5.95 -6.13 4.59
CA LEU A 172 5.22 -6.68 5.75
C LEU A 172 5.47 -8.18 5.93
N ILE A 173 5.50 -8.96 4.83
CA ILE A 173 5.78 -10.40 4.88
C ILE A 173 7.21 -10.66 5.37
N ASP A 174 8.20 -9.94 4.84
CA ASP A 174 9.58 -10.07 5.30
C ASP A 174 9.71 -9.68 6.77
N SER A 175 9.05 -8.59 7.19
CA SER A 175 9.02 -8.16 8.58
C SER A 175 8.42 -9.23 9.51
N LEU A 176 7.32 -9.86 9.09
CA LEU A 176 6.71 -11.00 9.79
C LEU A 176 7.72 -12.14 9.98
N LEU A 177 8.44 -12.51 8.91
CA LEU A 177 9.43 -13.60 8.95
C LEU A 177 10.62 -13.28 9.86
N TYR A 178 11.15 -12.04 9.80
CA TYR A 178 12.27 -11.62 10.65
C TYR A 178 11.91 -11.59 12.14
N ILE A 179 10.70 -11.10 12.49
CA ILE A 179 10.26 -11.09 13.89
C ILE A 179 9.95 -12.52 14.36
N ARG A 180 9.22 -13.33 13.57
CA ARG A 180 8.91 -14.72 13.89
C ARG A 180 10.16 -15.55 14.17
N SER A 181 11.22 -15.30 13.41
CA SER A 181 12.51 -16.01 13.53
C SER A 181 13.40 -15.44 14.63
N GLY A 182 12.99 -14.38 15.33
CA GLY A 182 13.73 -13.76 16.41
C GLY A 182 14.94 -12.90 15.97
N TYR A 183 15.03 -12.51 14.70
CA TYR A 183 16.07 -11.58 14.22
C TYR A 183 15.85 -10.15 14.70
N ALA A 184 14.59 -9.74 14.88
CA ALA A 184 14.22 -8.45 15.41
C ALA A 184 13.08 -8.60 16.44
N ASP A 185 12.94 -7.63 17.33
CA ASP A 185 11.80 -7.56 18.24
C ASP A 185 10.76 -6.57 17.75
N ILE A 186 11.19 -5.51 17.04
CA ILE A 186 10.35 -4.52 16.37
C ILE A 186 10.85 -4.32 14.94
N ILE A 187 9.93 -4.17 13.99
CA ILE A 187 10.22 -3.68 12.64
C ILE A 187 9.25 -2.56 12.28
N ILE A 188 9.81 -1.41 11.89
CA ILE A 188 9.09 -0.34 11.22
C ILE A 188 8.95 -0.77 9.76
N SER A 189 7.74 -1.12 9.34
CA SER A 189 7.46 -1.64 8.02
C SER A 189 6.40 -0.80 7.31
N GLY A 190 6.42 -0.82 5.99
CA GLY A 190 5.47 -0.07 5.20
C GLY A 190 5.95 0.16 3.78
N GLY A 191 5.51 1.27 3.20
CA GLY A 191 5.97 1.69 1.88
C GLY A 191 5.53 3.10 1.52
N SER A 192 6.24 3.66 0.54
CA SER A 192 5.98 5.00 0.02
C SER A 192 6.20 5.07 -1.49
N GLU A 193 5.42 5.92 -2.16
CA GLU A 193 5.54 6.16 -3.60
C GLU A 193 5.18 7.60 -3.93
N ALA A 194 5.90 8.21 -4.90
CA ALA A 194 5.68 9.58 -5.37
C ALA A 194 5.90 9.65 -6.90
N ILE A 195 4.92 9.20 -7.67
CA ILE A 195 5.06 9.04 -9.14
C ILE A 195 4.27 10.07 -9.94
N ILE A 196 3.60 11.02 -9.30
CA ILE A 196 2.80 11.99 -10.03
C ILE A 196 3.69 13.11 -10.55
N ASN A 197 4.36 12.79 -11.64
CA ASN A 197 5.22 13.64 -12.46
C ASN A 197 5.06 13.26 -13.93
N GLU A 198 5.67 14.01 -14.84
CA GLU A 198 5.52 13.82 -16.29
C GLU A 198 5.96 12.42 -16.73
N ALA A 199 7.10 11.91 -16.21
CA ALA A 199 7.61 10.58 -16.57
C ALA A 199 6.67 9.46 -16.08
N GLY A 200 6.16 9.56 -14.85
CA GLY A 200 5.25 8.57 -14.26
C GLY A 200 3.92 8.51 -15.01
N ILE A 201 3.22 9.64 -15.11
CA ILE A 201 1.93 9.71 -15.82
C ILE A 201 2.10 9.39 -17.30
N GLY A 202 3.13 9.93 -17.95
CA GLY A 202 3.44 9.66 -19.37
C GLY A 202 3.75 8.20 -19.65
N GLY A 203 4.54 7.56 -18.78
CA GLY A 203 4.88 6.15 -18.89
C GLY A 203 3.66 5.23 -18.78
N PHE A 204 2.79 5.44 -17.77
CA PHE A 204 1.57 4.67 -17.62
C PHE A 204 0.52 4.98 -18.70
N ASN A 205 0.45 6.22 -19.22
CA ASN A 205 -0.37 6.55 -20.41
C ASN A 205 0.10 5.79 -21.66
N ALA A 206 1.41 5.65 -21.85
CA ALA A 206 1.95 4.90 -23.00
C ALA A 206 1.57 3.41 -22.96
N MET A 207 1.37 2.86 -21.76
CA MET A 207 0.90 1.49 -21.53
C MET A 207 -0.63 1.34 -21.60
N HIS A 208 -1.38 2.43 -21.81
CA HIS A 208 -2.86 2.45 -21.72
C HIS A 208 -3.40 1.89 -20.39
N ALA A 209 -2.68 2.09 -19.29
CA ALA A 209 -3.02 1.54 -18.00
C ALA A 209 -3.88 2.49 -17.14
N LEU A 210 -3.81 3.80 -17.41
CA LEU A 210 -4.56 4.82 -16.67
C LEU A 210 -5.94 5.08 -17.27
N SER A 211 -6.90 5.36 -16.40
CA SER A 211 -8.19 5.95 -16.80
C SER A 211 -7.97 7.29 -17.48
N THR A 212 -8.80 7.57 -18.49
CA THR A 212 -8.79 8.84 -19.25
C THR A 212 -10.06 9.67 -19.04
N ARG A 213 -10.80 9.41 -17.98
CA ARG A 213 -12.05 10.09 -17.62
C ARG A 213 -11.78 11.50 -17.05
N ASN A 214 -11.21 12.38 -17.89
CA ASN A 214 -10.82 13.75 -17.51
C ASN A 214 -12.01 14.66 -17.19
N ASP A 215 -13.19 14.33 -17.69
CA ASP A 215 -14.45 15.08 -17.46
C ASP A 215 -15.02 14.86 -16.06
N ASP A 216 -14.70 13.74 -15.41
CA ASP A 216 -15.17 13.43 -14.06
C ASP A 216 -14.12 12.62 -13.27
N PRO A 217 -13.01 13.26 -12.84
CA PRO A 217 -11.93 12.59 -12.10
C PRO A 217 -12.39 11.87 -10.83
N ALA A 218 -13.35 12.47 -10.11
CA ALA A 218 -13.82 11.93 -8.82
C ALA A 218 -14.44 10.54 -8.94
N THR A 219 -15.00 10.20 -10.11
CA THR A 219 -15.61 8.89 -10.37
C THR A 219 -14.78 7.99 -11.28
N ALA A 220 -13.54 8.37 -11.60
CA ALA A 220 -12.69 7.63 -12.54
C ALA A 220 -12.22 6.29 -11.97
N SER A 221 -11.81 6.23 -10.70
CA SER A 221 -11.48 4.96 -10.03
C SER A 221 -12.77 4.26 -9.61
N ARG A 222 -13.17 3.24 -10.36
CA ARG A 222 -14.45 2.51 -10.21
C ARG A 222 -14.28 0.98 -10.29
N PRO A 223 -13.55 0.37 -9.34
CA PRO A 223 -13.33 -1.08 -9.36
C PRO A 223 -14.66 -1.84 -9.46
N PHE A 224 -14.69 -2.87 -10.31
CA PHE A 224 -15.82 -3.76 -10.57
C PHE A 224 -17.03 -3.13 -11.29
N ASP A 225 -17.00 -1.83 -11.56
CA ASP A 225 -18.02 -1.18 -12.41
C ASP A 225 -17.80 -1.57 -13.88
N LYS A 226 -18.89 -1.70 -14.64
CA LYS A 226 -18.85 -2.07 -16.07
C LYS A 226 -18.02 -1.08 -16.92
N ASP A 227 -18.11 0.20 -16.60
CA ASP A 227 -17.51 1.28 -17.39
C ASP A 227 -16.12 1.71 -16.89
N ARG A 228 -15.43 0.83 -16.12
CA ARG A 228 -14.04 1.05 -15.71
C ARG A 228 -13.10 1.01 -16.90
N ASP A 229 -12.15 1.92 -16.97
CA ASP A 229 -11.26 2.11 -18.12
C ASP A 229 -9.76 2.14 -17.81
N GLY A 230 -9.38 1.86 -16.57
CA GLY A 230 -7.99 1.88 -16.10
C GLY A 230 -7.88 2.37 -14.66
N PHE A 231 -6.70 2.27 -14.08
CA PHE A 231 -6.49 2.74 -12.73
C PHE A 231 -6.26 4.26 -12.67
N VAL A 232 -6.49 4.85 -11.51
CA VAL A 232 -6.11 6.24 -11.22
C VAL A 232 -4.80 6.21 -10.44
N ALA A 233 -3.77 6.91 -10.93
CA ALA A 233 -2.49 7.00 -10.24
C ALA A 233 -2.64 7.73 -8.90
N GLY A 234 -2.00 7.21 -7.86
CA GLY A 234 -1.97 7.81 -6.54
C GLY A 234 -0.55 7.82 -5.97
N GLU A 235 -0.33 8.66 -4.98
CA GLU A 235 0.92 8.76 -4.24
C GLU A 235 0.66 8.78 -2.73
N GLY A 236 1.68 8.50 -1.92
CA GLY A 236 1.54 8.50 -0.47
C GLY A 236 2.40 7.47 0.23
N SER A 237 2.05 7.19 1.49
CA SER A 237 2.78 6.27 2.35
C SER A 237 1.87 5.65 3.42
N GLY A 238 2.20 4.42 3.82
CA GLY A 238 1.68 3.78 5.01
C GLY A 238 2.80 3.16 5.83
N THR A 239 2.73 3.32 7.15
CA THR A 239 3.68 2.73 8.12
C THR A 239 2.94 1.90 9.13
N ILE A 240 3.46 0.71 9.40
CA ILE A 240 2.95 -0.23 10.39
C ILE A 240 4.12 -0.64 11.30
N ILE A 241 3.97 -0.43 12.60
CA ILE A 241 4.91 -0.95 13.59
C ILE A 241 4.52 -2.39 13.89
N LEU A 242 5.38 -3.32 13.50
CA LEU A 242 5.26 -4.74 13.80
C LEU A 242 6.19 -5.09 14.96
N GLU A 243 5.68 -5.86 15.91
CA GLU A 243 6.37 -6.17 17.15
C GLU A 243 6.10 -7.61 17.59
N SER A 244 7.07 -8.29 18.20
CA SER A 244 6.80 -9.59 18.82
C SER A 244 5.82 -9.40 19.98
N LEU A 245 4.87 -10.31 20.14
CA LEU A 245 3.84 -10.22 21.18
C LEU A 245 4.46 -10.12 22.59
N GLU A 246 5.51 -10.88 22.85
CA GLU A 246 6.20 -10.89 24.13
C GLU A 246 6.80 -9.51 24.45
N HIS A 247 7.44 -8.87 23.46
CA HIS A 247 8.03 -7.55 23.61
C HIS A 247 6.94 -6.49 23.80
N ALA A 248 5.87 -6.54 22.99
CA ALA A 248 4.73 -5.63 23.10
C ALA A 248 4.06 -5.70 24.49
N LYS A 249 3.84 -6.90 25.00
CA LYS A 249 3.27 -7.10 26.35
C LYS A 249 4.22 -6.60 27.45
N ALA A 250 5.52 -6.85 27.32
CA ALA A 250 6.51 -6.45 28.32
C ALA A 250 6.59 -4.93 28.50
N ARG A 251 6.36 -4.15 27.43
CA ARG A 251 6.30 -2.68 27.50
C ARG A 251 4.92 -2.09 27.67
N GLY A 252 3.85 -2.92 27.75
CA GLY A 252 2.47 -2.47 27.89
C GLY A 252 1.91 -1.80 26.63
N ALA A 253 2.35 -2.21 25.46
CA ALA A 253 1.94 -1.63 24.18
C ALA A 253 0.44 -1.84 23.90
N LYS A 254 -0.17 -0.84 23.27
CA LYS A 254 -1.46 -1.00 22.60
C LYS A 254 -1.30 -1.96 21.43
N ILE A 255 -2.23 -2.89 21.27
CA ILE A 255 -2.25 -3.84 20.16
C ILE A 255 -3.50 -3.60 19.32
N TYR A 256 -3.31 -3.39 18.01
CA TYR A 256 -4.40 -3.21 17.06
C TYR A 256 -4.96 -4.52 16.51
N ALA A 257 -4.06 -5.40 16.09
CA ALA A 257 -4.34 -6.69 15.48
C ALA A 257 -3.08 -7.57 15.51
N GLU A 258 -3.20 -8.83 15.12
CA GLU A 258 -2.07 -9.70 14.80
C GLU A 258 -1.87 -9.79 13.28
N LEU A 259 -0.62 -9.76 12.82
CA LEU A 259 -0.23 -10.18 11.47
C LEU A 259 0.06 -11.68 11.54
N VAL A 260 -0.88 -12.51 11.08
CA VAL A 260 -0.85 -13.96 11.29
C VAL A 260 -0.36 -14.76 10.08
N GLY A 261 -0.35 -14.19 8.89
CA GLY A 261 0.11 -14.88 7.69
C GLY A 261 0.52 -13.98 6.55
N GLY A 262 1.44 -14.49 5.74
CA GLY A 262 1.91 -13.89 4.52
C GLY A 262 2.00 -14.91 3.39
N GLY A 263 1.59 -14.55 2.19
CA GLY A 263 1.68 -15.37 1.00
C GLY A 263 2.33 -14.62 -0.15
N MET A 264 3.11 -15.33 -0.94
CA MET A 264 3.70 -14.85 -2.18
C MET A 264 3.47 -15.86 -3.30
N SER A 265 3.34 -15.39 -4.54
CA SER A 265 3.28 -16.21 -5.75
C SER A 265 3.69 -15.40 -6.97
N ALA A 266 3.79 -16.06 -8.11
CA ALA A 266 3.99 -15.42 -9.41
C ALA A 266 2.89 -15.89 -10.39
N ASP A 267 2.43 -14.99 -11.26
CA ASP A 267 1.50 -15.35 -12.35
C ASP A 267 2.16 -16.19 -13.42
N ALA A 268 3.45 -15.98 -13.66
CA ALA A 268 4.24 -16.64 -14.71
C ALA A 268 3.53 -16.63 -16.09
N ASN A 269 2.87 -15.51 -16.41
CA ASN A 269 2.02 -15.38 -17.59
C ASN A 269 2.46 -14.24 -18.52
N HIS A 270 2.37 -12.99 -18.07
CA HIS A 270 2.67 -11.80 -18.87
C HIS A 270 3.27 -10.71 -17.99
N ILE A 271 4.03 -9.76 -18.57
CA ILE A 271 4.74 -8.73 -17.81
C ILE A 271 3.80 -7.73 -17.10
N THR A 272 2.61 -7.48 -17.66
CA THR A 272 1.66 -6.49 -17.11
C THR A 272 0.23 -7.01 -16.96
N ALA A 273 -0.18 -8.01 -17.75
CA ALA A 273 -1.53 -8.57 -17.66
C ALA A 273 -1.59 -9.70 -16.62
N PRO A 274 -2.65 -9.76 -15.80
CA PRO A 274 -2.86 -10.86 -14.88
C PRO A 274 -3.12 -12.18 -15.63
N HIS A 275 -2.95 -13.30 -14.95
CA HIS A 275 -3.37 -14.57 -15.51
C HIS A 275 -4.90 -14.59 -15.69
N PRO A 276 -5.46 -14.93 -16.88
CA PRO A 276 -6.91 -14.82 -17.15
C PRO A 276 -7.80 -15.56 -16.16
N GLU A 277 -7.31 -16.71 -15.65
CA GLU A 277 -8.01 -17.55 -14.67
C GLU A 277 -7.59 -17.23 -13.22
N GLY A 278 -6.87 -16.15 -12.97
CA GLY A 278 -6.46 -15.74 -11.63
C GLY A 278 -5.59 -16.74 -10.86
N LEU A 279 -4.81 -17.59 -11.56
CA LEU A 279 -4.06 -18.67 -10.91
C LEU A 279 -3.08 -18.17 -9.86
N GLY A 280 -2.31 -17.12 -10.16
CA GLY A 280 -1.37 -16.51 -9.23
C GLY A 280 -2.08 -15.86 -8.04
N ALA A 281 -3.17 -15.13 -8.30
CA ALA A 281 -4.01 -14.52 -7.27
C ALA A 281 -4.61 -15.57 -6.32
N ARG A 282 -5.14 -16.67 -6.87
CA ARG A 282 -5.64 -17.80 -6.08
C ARG A 282 -4.53 -18.44 -5.23
N LEU A 283 -3.36 -18.65 -5.84
CA LEU A 283 -2.24 -19.31 -5.15
C LEU A 283 -1.71 -18.44 -4.00
N VAL A 284 -1.59 -17.14 -4.19
CA VAL A 284 -1.08 -16.23 -3.14
C VAL A 284 -2.01 -16.18 -1.93
N MET A 285 -3.33 -16.08 -2.15
CA MET A 285 -4.32 -16.13 -1.07
C MET A 285 -4.27 -17.47 -0.32
N LYS A 286 -4.18 -18.59 -1.06
CA LYS A 286 -4.02 -19.93 -0.47
C LYS A 286 -2.73 -20.05 0.36
N ASN A 287 -1.61 -19.49 -0.13
CA ASN A 287 -0.35 -19.51 0.60
C ASN A 287 -0.43 -18.69 1.88
N ALA A 288 -1.08 -17.52 1.87
CA ALA A 288 -1.29 -16.69 3.05
C ALA A 288 -2.14 -17.41 4.11
N LEU A 289 -3.23 -18.05 3.70
CA LEU A 289 -4.08 -18.87 4.60
C LEU A 289 -3.29 -20.03 5.22
N ARG A 290 -2.50 -20.73 4.41
CA ARG A 290 -1.64 -21.83 4.90
C ARG A 290 -0.62 -21.33 5.93
N ASP A 291 0.03 -20.20 5.68
CA ASP A 291 1.00 -19.61 6.61
C ASP A 291 0.36 -19.16 7.92
N ALA A 292 -0.89 -18.64 7.84
CA ALA A 292 -1.69 -18.27 8.99
C ALA A 292 -2.30 -19.46 9.77
N ASN A 293 -2.20 -20.68 9.22
CA ASN A 293 -2.92 -21.85 9.71
C ASN A 293 -4.45 -21.62 9.82
N LEU A 294 -5.01 -20.95 8.79
CA LEU A 294 -6.43 -20.65 8.66
C LEU A 294 -7.04 -21.35 7.44
N THR A 295 -8.35 -21.47 7.45
CA THR A 295 -9.16 -21.95 6.33
C THR A 295 -9.85 -20.77 5.63
N THR A 296 -10.43 -21.03 4.47
CA THR A 296 -11.24 -20.03 3.75
C THR A 296 -12.42 -19.52 4.59
N ASN A 297 -13.02 -20.37 5.42
CA ASN A 297 -14.19 -20.03 6.25
C ASN A 297 -13.86 -19.09 7.43
N ASP A 298 -12.59 -18.88 7.72
CA ASP A 298 -12.16 -17.97 8.80
C ASP A 298 -12.12 -16.52 8.36
N VAL A 299 -12.08 -16.24 7.05
CA VAL A 299 -11.94 -14.88 6.50
C VAL A 299 -13.29 -14.18 6.43
N ASP A 300 -13.37 -12.97 6.96
CA ASP A 300 -14.56 -12.13 6.93
C ASP A 300 -14.52 -11.04 5.86
N TYR A 301 -13.32 -10.51 5.58
CA TYR A 301 -13.11 -9.36 4.72
C TYR A 301 -11.87 -9.53 3.85
N ILE A 302 -11.98 -9.16 2.58
CA ILE A 302 -10.85 -9.06 1.64
C ILE A 302 -10.76 -7.63 1.12
N ASN A 303 -9.65 -6.93 1.42
CA ASN A 303 -9.26 -5.73 0.70
C ASN A 303 -8.51 -6.18 -0.54
N VAL A 304 -9.14 -6.04 -1.69
CA VAL A 304 -8.67 -6.58 -2.95
C VAL A 304 -7.68 -5.65 -3.64
N HIS A 305 -6.91 -6.20 -4.57
CA HIS A 305 -6.10 -5.38 -5.44
C HIS A 305 -6.95 -4.42 -6.26
N GLY A 306 -8.01 -4.89 -6.90
CA GLY A 306 -9.13 -4.12 -7.44
C GLY A 306 -8.76 -2.74 -8.00
N THR A 307 -7.98 -2.69 -9.09
CA THR A 307 -7.40 -1.44 -9.60
C THR A 307 -8.31 -0.66 -10.56
N SER A 308 -9.56 -1.08 -10.78
CA SER A 308 -10.43 -0.48 -11.79
C SER A 308 -9.94 -0.76 -13.23
N THR A 309 -9.24 -1.87 -13.43
CA THR A 309 -8.83 -2.33 -14.77
C THR A 309 -9.76 -3.44 -15.25
N PRO A 310 -10.14 -3.44 -16.55
CA PRO A 310 -11.09 -4.42 -17.07
C PRO A 310 -10.70 -5.88 -16.79
N LEU A 311 -9.45 -6.26 -17.03
CA LEU A 311 -8.98 -7.65 -16.86
C LEU A 311 -8.63 -7.98 -15.42
N GLY A 312 -8.04 -7.04 -14.67
CA GLY A 312 -7.58 -7.26 -13.30
C GLY A 312 -8.72 -7.60 -12.36
N ASP A 313 -9.77 -6.83 -12.39
CA ASP A 313 -10.92 -6.99 -11.51
C ASP A 313 -11.67 -8.31 -11.78
N ILE A 314 -11.79 -8.72 -13.06
CA ILE A 314 -12.39 -10.02 -13.43
C ILE A 314 -11.53 -11.20 -12.94
N SER A 315 -10.21 -11.13 -13.18
CA SER A 315 -9.27 -12.19 -12.79
C SER A 315 -9.26 -12.39 -11.27
N GLU A 316 -9.25 -11.31 -10.49
CA GLU A 316 -9.26 -11.39 -9.03
C GLU A 316 -10.59 -11.94 -8.50
N SER A 317 -11.73 -11.52 -9.07
CA SER A 317 -13.06 -12.04 -8.69
C SER A 317 -13.17 -13.54 -8.92
N LYS A 318 -12.67 -14.05 -10.06
CA LYS A 318 -12.60 -15.49 -10.35
C LYS A 318 -11.72 -16.21 -9.33
N ALA A 319 -10.54 -15.67 -9.02
CA ALA A 319 -9.63 -16.27 -8.05
C ALA A 319 -10.25 -16.39 -6.66
N ILE A 320 -11.06 -15.41 -6.23
CA ILE A 320 -11.79 -15.44 -4.97
C ILE A 320 -12.84 -16.54 -4.99
N ILE A 321 -13.68 -16.60 -6.03
CA ILE A 321 -14.71 -17.64 -6.15
C ILE A 321 -14.08 -19.04 -6.16
N ASP A 322 -13.03 -19.24 -6.96
CA ASP A 322 -12.35 -20.54 -7.09
C ASP A 322 -11.68 -21.01 -5.80
N LEU A 323 -11.20 -20.08 -4.98
CA LEU A 323 -10.54 -20.42 -3.70
C LEU A 323 -11.54 -20.62 -2.57
N PHE A 324 -12.50 -19.71 -2.44
CA PHE A 324 -13.40 -19.64 -1.28
C PHE A 324 -14.68 -20.46 -1.48
N GLY A 325 -15.01 -20.86 -2.71
CA GLY A 325 -16.23 -21.63 -3.01
C GLY A 325 -17.49 -20.88 -2.58
N ASP A 326 -18.40 -21.57 -1.89
CA ASP A 326 -19.65 -20.95 -1.41
C ASP A 326 -19.41 -19.83 -0.40
N HIS A 327 -18.32 -19.90 0.38
CA HIS A 327 -17.95 -18.85 1.34
C HIS A 327 -17.60 -17.52 0.67
N ALA A 328 -17.24 -17.50 -0.61
CA ALA A 328 -17.01 -16.27 -1.36
C ALA A 328 -18.21 -15.31 -1.34
N TYR A 329 -19.42 -15.86 -1.24
CA TYR A 329 -20.67 -15.09 -1.20
C TYR A 329 -21.06 -14.59 0.19
N GLU A 330 -20.34 -15.04 1.21
CA GLU A 330 -20.48 -14.58 2.59
C GLU A 330 -19.45 -13.52 2.99
N LEU A 331 -18.38 -13.35 2.16
CA LEU A 331 -17.33 -12.37 2.37
C LEU A 331 -17.83 -10.95 2.09
N ASN A 332 -17.24 -9.98 2.78
CA ASN A 332 -17.17 -8.63 2.24
C ASN A 332 -15.88 -8.47 1.43
N ILE A 333 -16.00 -7.84 0.29
CA ILE A 333 -14.90 -7.50 -0.61
C ILE A 333 -14.95 -5.99 -0.80
N SER A 334 -13.82 -5.29 -0.71
CA SER A 334 -13.78 -3.89 -1.13
C SER A 334 -12.42 -3.48 -1.69
N SER A 335 -12.44 -2.51 -2.62
CA SER A 335 -11.24 -1.84 -3.10
C SER A 335 -11.19 -0.41 -2.59
N THR A 336 -10.29 -0.14 -1.68
CA THR A 336 -10.02 1.22 -1.19
C THR A 336 -9.32 2.10 -2.24
N LYS A 337 -8.80 1.49 -3.32
CA LYS A 337 -8.28 2.23 -4.49
C LYS A 337 -9.35 3.05 -5.22
N SER A 338 -10.63 2.74 -5.02
CA SER A 338 -11.72 3.59 -5.50
C SER A 338 -11.66 5.00 -4.91
N MET A 339 -11.04 5.15 -3.73
CA MET A 339 -10.90 6.42 -2.98
C MET A 339 -9.49 6.99 -3.05
N THR A 340 -8.47 6.17 -2.80
CA THR A 340 -7.07 6.62 -2.75
C THR A 340 -6.38 6.69 -4.11
N GLY A 341 -6.99 6.12 -5.16
CA GLY A 341 -6.24 5.74 -6.34
C GLY A 341 -5.25 4.60 -6.04
N HIS A 342 -4.42 4.27 -6.98
CA HIS A 342 -3.42 3.21 -6.84
C HIS A 342 -2.08 3.79 -6.41
N LEU A 343 -1.69 3.59 -5.14
CA LEU A 343 -0.45 4.10 -4.56
C LEU A 343 0.79 3.25 -4.93
N LEU A 344 0.70 2.39 -5.95
CA LEU A 344 1.77 1.50 -6.42
C LEU A 344 2.47 0.75 -5.27
N GLY A 345 3.79 0.96 -5.10
CA GLY A 345 4.57 0.28 -4.06
C GLY A 345 4.12 0.57 -2.62
N ALA A 346 3.41 1.67 -2.39
CA ALA A 346 2.84 2.02 -1.08
C ALA A 346 1.43 1.42 -0.85
N ALA A 347 0.78 0.91 -1.89
CA ALA A 347 -0.63 0.50 -1.83
C ALA A 347 -0.90 -0.53 -0.72
N GLY A 348 -0.11 -1.60 -0.66
CA GLY A 348 -0.32 -2.67 0.31
C GLY A 348 -0.22 -2.23 1.77
N ALA A 349 0.63 -1.24 2.08
CA ALA A 349 0.73 -0.69 3.43
C ALA A 349 -0.53 0.11 3.80
N ALA A 350 -1.00 1.00 2.93
CA ALA A 350 -2.23 1.77 3.15
C ALA A 350 -3.45 0.86 3.28
N GLU A 351 -3.55 -0.17 2.43
CA GLU A 351 -4.63 -1.17 2.43
C GLU A 351 -4.59 -2.08 3.67
N SER A 352 -3.39 -2.43 4.13
CA SER A 352 -3.21 -3.16 5.40
C SER A 352 -3.69 -2.33 6.59
N ILE A 353 -3.41 -1.01 6.61
CA ILE A 353 -3.95 -0.09 7.63
C ILE A 353 -5.48 -0.09 7.57
N ALA A 354 -6.09 -0.06 6.38
CA ALA A 354 -7.54 -0.14 6.22
C ALA A 354 -8.12 -1.46 6.77
N CYS A 355 -7.46 -2.60 6.53
CA CYS A 355 -7.85 -3.91 7.10
C CYS A 355 -7.77 -3.92 8.64
N ILE A 356 -6.66 -3.42 9.20
CA ILE A 356 -6.46 -3.34 10.66
C ILE A 356 -7.54 -2.46 11.31
N LEU A 357 -7.84 -1.32 10.72
CA LEU A 357 -8.87 -0.40 11.22
C LEU A 357 -10.28 -0.97 11.02
N ALA A 358 -10.52 -1.74 9.97
CA ALA A 358 -11.79 -2.43 9.77
C ALA A 358 -12.03 -3.47 10.90
N ILE A 359 -11.02 -4.26 11.25
CA ILE A 359 -11.07 -5.20 12.39
C ILE A 359 -11.35 -4.43 13.68
N LYS A 360 -10.60 -3.35 13.94
CA LYS A 360 -10.74 -2.57 15.19
C LYS A 360 -12.11 -1.95 15.35
N ASN A 361 -12.69 -1.41 14.27
CA ASN A 361 -13.92 -0.61 14.33
C ASN A 361 -15.18 -1.39 13.93
N GLY A 362 -15.07 -2.60 13.40
CA GLY A 362 -16.23 -3.38 12.92
C GLY A 362 -16.94 -2.72 11.74
N ILE A 363 -16.19 -2.04 10.85
CA ILE A 363 -16.72 -1.33 9.68
C ILE A 363 -15.82 -1.63 8.47
N ILE A 364 -16.43 -2.05 7.37
CA ILE A 364 -15.75 -2.29 6.09
C ILE A 364 -15.90 -1.06 5.22
N PRO A 365 -14.78 -0.46 4.76
CA PRO A 365 -14.81 0.66 3.81
C PRO A 365 -15.45 0.26 2.48
N PRO A 366 -16.17 1.16 1.79
CA PRO A 366 -16.81 0.84 0.53
C PRO A 366 -15.84 0.78 -0.65
N THR A 367 -16.26 0.08 -1.71
CA THR A 367 -15.85 0.36 -3.07
C THR A 367 -16.78 1.42 -3.63
N ILE A 368 -16.32 2.64 -3.82
CA ILE A 368 -17.15 3.73 -4.36
C ILE A 368 -17.18 3.71 -5.90
N ASN A 369 -18.09 4.52 -6.46
CA ASN A 369 -18.22 4.76 -7.91
C ASN A 369 -18.77 3.55 -8.70
N HIS A 370 -19.54 2.69 -8.05
CA HIS A 370 -20.31 1.68 -8.77
C HIS A 370 -21.63 2.26 -9.25
N PHE A 371 -21.85 2.25 -10.56
CA PHE A 371 -23.04 2.77 -11.24
C PHE A 371 -23.72 1.71 -12.10
N THR A 372 -22.95 0.79 -12.68
CA THR A 372 -23.44 -0.19 -13.66
C THR A 372 -22.83 -1.57 -13.40
N ASP A 373 -23.68 -2.58 -13.29
CA ASP A 373 -23.25 -3.96 -13.11
C ASP A 373 -22.51 -4.48 -14.36
N ASP A 374 -21.38 -5.17 -14.14
CA ASP A 374 -20.63 -5.87 -15.19
C ASP A 374 -21.09 -7.33 -15.26
N SER A 375 -21.64 -7.73 -16.41
CA SER A 375 -22.08 -9.10 -16.64
C SER A 375 -20.99 -10.16 -16.62
N ASN A 376 -19.70 -9.75 -16.61
CA ASN A 376 -18.56 -10.66 -16.47
C ASN A 376 -18.21 -10.96 -15.00
N LEU A 377 -18.88 -10.30 -14.06
CA LEU A 377 -18.71 -10.49 -12.62
C LEU A 377 -19.92 -11.22 -12.04
N ASP A 378 -19.70 -12.04 -11.03
CA ASP A 378 -20.80 -12.71 -10.33
C ASP A 378 -21.49 -11.71 -9.37
N ALA A 379 -22.74 -11.38 -9.68
CA ALA A 379 -23.52 -10.39 -8.91
C ALA A 379 -23.84 -10.85 -7.47
N ARG A 380 -23.56 -12.09 -7.10
CA ARG A 380 -23.71 -12.59 -5.72
C ARG A 380 -22.58 -12.15 -4.80
N LEU A 381 -21.43 -11.72 -5.34
CA LEU A 381 -20.32 -11.21 -4.53
C LEU A 381 -20.67 -9.87 -3.89
N ASN A 382 -20.37 -9.74 -2.61
CA ASN A 382 -20.57 -8.48 -1.88
C ASN A 382 -19.32 -7.59 -1.99
N PHE A 383 -19.24 -6.80 -3.05
CA PHE A 383 -18.16 -5.82 -3.26
C PHE A 383 -18.25 -4.57 -2.36
N THR A 384 -19.16 -4.55 -1.40
CA THR A 384 -19.38 -3.44 -0.47
C THR A 384 -19.57 -2.10 -1.21
N PHE A 385 -20.43 -2.09 -2.24
CA PHE A 385 -20.57 -0.93 -3.13
C PHE A 385 -21.14 0.31 -2.43
N ASN A 386 -20.49 1.44 -2.70
CA ASN A 386 -20.90 2.83 -2.43
C ASN A 386 -21.15 3.20 -0.96
N LYS A 387 -21.30 2.25 -0.05
CA LYS A 387 -21.54 2.51 1.38
C LYS A 387 -20.77 1.54 2.26
N ALA A 388 -20.13 2.08 3.30
CA ALA A 388 -19.50 1.27 4.32
C ALA A 388 -20.50 0.32 5.00
N GLN A 389 -20.07 -0.89 5.32
CA GLN A 389 -20.91 -1.91 5.96
C GLN A 389 -20.37 -2.26 7.35
N LYS A 390 -21.28 -2.35 8.33
CA LYS A 390 -20.92 -2.84 9.67
C LYS A 390 -20.84 -4.36 9.68
N ARG A 391 -19.77 -4.89 10.24
CA ARG A 391 -19.55 -6.34 10.42
C ARG A 391 -18.57 -6.58 11.56
N ASP A 392 -18.79 -7.57 12.41
CA ASP A 392 -17.74 -8.07 13.31
C ASP A 392 -16.71 -8.83 12.47
N ILE A 393 -15.51 -8.28 12.37
CA ILE A 393 -14.43 -8.79 11.53
C ILE A 393 -13.39 -9.41 12.45
N LYS A 394 -13.20 -10.71 12.33
CA LYS A 394 -12.16 -11.44 13.06
C LYS A 394 -10.89 -11.57 12.23
N VAL A 395 -11.04 -11.78 10.93
CA VAL A 395 -9.93 -11.99 9.99
C VAL A 395 -10.14 -11.14 8.73
N ALA A 396 -9.15 -10.34 8.40
CA ALA A 396 -9.10 -9.57 7.17
C ALA A 396 -7.84 -9.93 6.35
N GLN A 397 -8.01 -10.05 5.05
CA GLN A 397 -6.95 -10.33 4.08
C GLN A 397 -6.76 -9.14 3.15
N SER A 398 -5.52 -8.76 2.87
CA SER A 398 -5.16 -7.71 1.91
C SER A 398 -4.34 -8.28 0.76
N ASN A 399 -4.77 -8.04 -0.48
CA ASN A 399 -4.14 -8.55 -1.69
C ASN A 399 -3.50 -7.44 -2.51
N THR A 400 -2.29 -7.68 -3.01
CA THR A 400 -1.62 -6.80 -3.97
C THR A 400 -0.99 -7.61 -5.10
N PHE A 401 -1.25 -7.20 -6.35
CA PHE A 401 -0.75 -7.86 -7.56
C PHE A 401 0.04 -6.86 -8.39
N GLY A 402 1.33 -7.11 -8.56
CA GLY A 402 2.26 -6.19 -9.23
C GLY A 402 2.60 -6.60 -10.65
N PHE A 403 2.97 -5.62 -11.47
CA PHE A 403 3.59 -5.87 -12.77
C PHE A 403 4.82 -6.77 -12.60
N GLY A 404 5.07 -7.64 -13.59
CA GLY A 404 5.99 -8.76 -13.46
C GLY A 404 5.32 -10.03 -12.96
N GLY A 405 4.01 -9.98 -12.63
CA GLY A 405 3.23 -11.08 -12.06
C GLY A 405 3.55 -11.34 -10.59
N HIS A 406 4.03 -10.32 -9.87
CA HIS A 406 4.33 -10.43 -8.43
C HIS A 406 3.05 -10.32 -7.62
N ASN A 407 2.68 -11.39 -6.92
CA ASN A 407 1.51 -11.41 -6.05
C ASN A 407 1.93 -11.54 -4.59
N ALA A 408 1.36 -10.69 -3.73
CA ALA A 408 1.55 -10.74 -2.29
C ALA A 408 0.20 -10.60 -1.56
N SER A 409 0.04 -11.30 -0.46
CA SER A 409 -1.16 -11.26 0.37
C SER A 409 -0.79 -11.39 1.84
N VAL A 410 -1.40 -10.58 2.70
CA VAL A 410 -1.21 -10.63 4.15
C VAL A 410 -2.54 -10.80 4.86
N ILE A 411 -2.51 -11.48 6.01
CA ILE A 411 -3.70 -11.75 6.83
C ILE A 411 -3.52 -11.15 8.22
N PHE A 412 -4.47 -10.31 8.58
CA PHE A 412 -4.61 -9.74 9.91
C PHE A 412 -5.75 -10.41 10.66
N LYS A 413 -5.52 -10.67 11.94
CA LYS A 413 -6.51 -11.27 12.84
C LYS A 413 -6.74 -10.35 14.04
N LYS A 414 -8.00 -10.30 14.49
CA LYS A 414 -8.37 -9.62 15.73
C LYS A 414 -7.52 -10.19 16.88
N TYR A 415 -6.85 -9.30 17.60
CA TYR A 415 -6.07 -9.71 18.75
C TYR A 415 -7.01 -10.12 19.89
N GLU A 416 -6.76 -11.29 20.44
CA GLU A 416 -7.41 -11.82 21.63
C GLU A 416 -6.30 -12.17 22.64
N GLU A 417 -6.48 -11.77 23.90
CA GLU A 417 -5.51 -11.99 24.98
C GLU A 417 -5.25 -13.47 25.28
#